data_faacd1ed4691f5db2de75db2787fa53e
#
_entry.id   faacd1ed4691f5db2de75db2787fa53e
#
_cell.length_a   1.000
_cell.length_b   1.000
_cell.length_c   1.000
_cell.angle_alpha   90.00
_cell.angle_beta   90.00
_cell.angle_gamma   90.00
#
_symmetry.space_group_name_H-M   'P 1'
#
loop_
_entity.id
_entity.type
_entity.pdbx_description
1 polymer ?
#
loop_
_entity_poly.entity_id
_entity_poly.type
_entity_poly.pdbx_seq_one_letter_code
_entity_poly.pdbx_strand_id
1 'polypeptide(L)'
;DLLNPDRILIGGDASEEGQKAIQALVGVYANWVDADKILTTNVWSSELSKLTANAFLAQRISSINAMSELCEKTGADVNEVAKAIGMDSRIGAKFLKASVGFGGSCFQKDILNLVYIAKSYGLYEVADYWEQVIIMNDYQKRRFSNKIVQTLYNTVSGKKITFLGWAFKKDTNDTRESAAIYVADNLINEQAQIAVYDPKVSGKKVFADLDYLETRTSAQNKKYVASFEDPYAACEGAHAIDVLTEWDEFKEYDWQKIYDGMQKPAFVFDGRNILNAAEMKTIGFVYHGIGS
;
A
#
# COMPACT_ATOMS: atom_id res chain seq x y z
N ASP A 1 -13.62 4.09 16.27
CA ASP A 1 -14.33 4.74 15.15
C ASP A 1 -15.85 4.86 15.38
N LEU A 2 -16.52 3.85 15.95
CA LEU A 2 -17.98 3.94 16.22
C LEU A 2 -18.34 4.97 17.30
N LEU A 3 -17.46 5.19 18.27
CA LEU A 3 -17.72 6.12 19.38
C LEU A 3 -17.40 7.57 19.03
N ASN A 4 -16.50 7.79 18.08
CA ASN A 4 -16.11 9.13 17.64
C ASN A 4 -15.92 9.16 16.10
N PRO A 5 -17.02 9.07 15.34
CA PRO A 5 -16.97 9.06 13.88
C PRO A 5 -16.84 10.46 13.31
N ASP A 6 -16.19 10.59 12.14
CA ASP A 6 -16.23 11.83 11.35
C ASP A 6 -17.66 12.12 10.85
N ARG A 7 -18.39 11.08 10.48
CA ARG A 7 -19.81 11.12 10.10
C ARG A 7 -20.46 9.75 10.23
N ILE A 8 -21.79 9.74 10.39
CA ILE A 8 -22.65 8.58 10.24
C ILE A 8 -23.48 8.79 8.98
N LEU A 9 -23.53 7.79 8.09
CA LEU A 9 -24.39 7.80 6.91
C LEU A 9 -25.38 6.64 6.99
N ILE A 10 -26.67 6.98 6.98
CA ILE A 10 -27.79 6.03 7.07
C ILE A 10 -28.58 6.09 5.77
N GLY A 11 -28.57 5.00 5.01
CA GLY A 11 -29.40 4.83 3.82
C GLY A 11 -30.62 3.98 4.11
N GLY A 12 -31.78 4.38 3.62
CA GLY A 12 -32.99 3.62 3.76
C GLY A 12 -33.95 3.78 2.60
N ASP A 13 -34.93 2.88 2.54
CA ASP A 13 -36.01 2.90 1.56
C ASP A 13 -36.91 4.12 1.76
N ALA A 14 -37.56 4.58 0.69
CA ALA A 14 -38.48 5.71 0.72
C ALA A 14 -39.85 5.39 1.32
N SER A 15 -40.16 4.09 1.58
CA SER A 15 -41.40 3.66 2.21
C SER A 15 -41.53 4.19 3.64
N GLU A 16 -42.71 4.16 4.19
CA GLU A 16 -43.00 4.55 5.58
C GLU A 16 -42.21 3.71 6.57
N GLU A 17 -42.08 2.42 6.33
CA GLU A 17 -41.27 1.48 7.12
C GLU A 17 -39.78 1.81 7.05
N GLY A 18 -39.28 2.13 5.85
CA GLY A 18 -37.87 2.55 5.63
C GLY A 18 -37.55 3.84 6.39
N GLN A 19 -38.43 4.82 6.35
CA GLN A 19 -38.28 6.08 7.09
C GLN A 19 -38.35 5.86 8.63
N LYS A 20 -39.22 4.99 9.12
CA LYS A 20 -39.22 4.60 10.54
C LYS A 20 -37.92 3.93 10.96
N ALA A 21 -37.36 3.05 10.12
CA ALA A 21 -36.05 2.41 10.37
C ALA A 21 -34.91 3.41 10.41
N ILE A 22 -34.87 4.37 9.45
CA ILE A 22 -33.90 5.46 9.46
C ILE A 22 -33.99 6.23 10.79
N GLN A 23 -35.17 6.67 11.20
CA GLN A 23 -35.36 7.43 12.44
C GLN A 23 -34.93 6.64 13.69
N ALA A 24 -35.20 5.32 13.72
CA ALA A 24 -34.75 4.47 14.81
C ALA A 24 -33.21 4.42 14.90
N LEU A 25 -32.49 4.27 13.77
CA LEU A 25 -31.04 4.29 13.73
C LEU A 25 -30.46 5.68 14.09
N VAL A 26 -31.06 6.76 13.58
CA VAL A 26 -30.71 8.13 13.99
C VAL A 26 -30.82 8.29 15.51
N GLY A 27 -31.93 7.81 16.10
CA GLY A 27 -32.13 7.86 17.55
C GLY A 27 -31.08 7.07 18.35
N VAL A 28 -30.57 5.97 17.81
CA VAL A 28 -29.47 5.22 18.42
C VAL A 28 -28.18 6.04 18.42
N TYR A 29 -27.75 6.53 17.25
CA TYR A 29 -26.48 7.27 17.14
C TYR A 29 -26.52 8.64 17.81
N ALA A 30 -27.67 9.33 17.85
CA ALA A 30 -27.86 10.62 18.52
C ALA A 30 -27.55 10.61 20.03
N ASN A 31 -27.39 9.42 20.65
CA ASN A 31 -26.97 9.34 22.05
C ASN A 31 -25.51 9.75 22.29
N TRP A 32 -24.65 9.75 21.23
CA TRP A 32 -23.22 10.09 21.37
C TRP A 32 -22.61 10.79 20.14
N VAL A 33 -23.39 10.96 19.06
CA VAL A 33 -22.96 11.65 17.83
C VAL A 33 -23.79 12.89 17.61
N ASP A 34 -23.13 14.02 17.33
CA ASP A 34 -23.80 15.28 17.05
C ASP A 34 -24.71 15.15 15.81
N ALA A 35 -25.86 15.79 15.83
CA ALA A 35 -26.88 15.67 14.79
C ALA A 35 -26.39 16.11 13.40
N ASP A 36 -25.48 17.08 13.33
CA ASP A 36 -24.88 17.58 12.08
C ASP A 36 -23.93 16.58 11.42
N LYS A 37 -23.47 15.57 12.16
CA LYS A 37 -22.67 14.45 11.66
C LYS A 37 -23.49 13.26 11.22
N ILE A 38 -24.80 13.25 11.43
CA ILE A 38 -25.70 12.15 11.04
C ILE A 38 -26.41 12.54 9.75
N LEU A 39 -26.02 11.88 8.64
CA LEU A 39 -26.58 12.10 7.32
C LEU A 39 -27.55 10.97 6.98
N THR A 40 -28.73 11.32 6.47
CA THR A 40 -29.72 10.34 5.99
C THR A 40 -29.92 10.50 4.49
N THR A 41 -30.09 9.37 3.77
CA THR A 41 -30.25 9.37 2.33
C THR A 41 -30.99 8.09 1.86
N ASN A 42 -31.22 7.94 0.55
CA ASN A 42 -31.71 6.68 -0.01
C ASN A 42 -30.61 5.59 0.00
N VAL A 43 -31.00 4.34 -0.19
CA VAL A 43 -30.10 3.17 -0.15
C VAL A 43 -28.96 3.30 -1.15
N TRP A 44 -29.26 3.62 -2.42
CA TRP A 44 -28.24 3.74 -3.47
C TRP A 44 -27.21 4.83 -3.20
N SER A 45 -27.67 5.99 -2.73
CA SER A 45 -26.74 7.08 -2.36
C SER A 45 -25.82 6.69 -1.21
N SER A 46 -26.33 5.95 -0.23
CA SER A 46 -25.53 5.44 0.88
C SER A 46 -24.46 4.45 0.41
N GLU A 47 -24.85 3.47 -0.39
CA GLU A 47 -23.94 2.44 -0.91
C GLU A 47 -22.86 3.05 -1.81
N LEU A 48 -23.25 3.88 -2.78
CA LEU A 48 -22.32 4.57 -3.67
C LEU A 48 -21.38 5.52 -2.92
N SER A 49 -21.86 6.21 -1.88
CA SER A 49 -21.01 7.08 -1.08
C SER A 49 -19.85 6.34 -0.43
N LYS A 50 -20.09 5.12 0.07
CA LYS A 50 -19.04 4.29 0.68
C LYS A 50 -18.02 3.85 -0.37
N LEU A 51 -18.47 3.33 -1.51
CA LEU A 51 -17.59 2.89 -2.60
C LEU A 51 -16.80 4.07 -3.17
N THR A 52 -17.45 5.19 -3.42
CA THR A 52 -16.85 6.41 -3.94
C THR A 52 -15.78 6.96 -3.00
N ALA A 53 -16.03 7.01 -1.69
CA ALA A 53 -15.04 7.48 -0.72
C ALA A 53 -13.73 6.66 -0.82
N ASN A 54 -13.83 5.33 -0.85
CA ASN A 54 -12.65 4.48 -0.99
C ASN A 54 -11.97 4.62 -2.36
N ALA A 55 -12.75 4.77 -3.44
CA ALA A 55 -12.22 4.99 -4.78
C ALA A 55 -11.44 6.31 -4.89
N PHE A 56 -11.96 7.41 -4.32
CA PHE A 56 -11.26 8.69 -4.28
C PHE A 56 -9.97 8.64 -3.45
N LEU A 57 -9.97 7.95 -2.31
CA LEU A 57 -8.76 7.79 -1.50
C LEU A 57 -7.68 6.99 -2.25
N ALA A 58 -8.05 5.89 -2.89
CA ALA A 58 -7.14 5.09 -3.70
C ALA A 58 -6.64 5.86 -4.95
N GLN A 59 -7.52 6.61 -5.61
CA GLN A 59 -7.16 7.48 -6.74
C GLN A 59 -6.08 8.49 -6.34
N ARG A 60 -6.17 9.11 -5.17
CA ARG A 60 -5.16 10.06 -4.69
C ARG A 60 -3.80 9.40 -4.58
N ILE A 61 -3.74 8.17 -4.04
CA ILE A 61 -2.49 7.41 -3.94
C ILE A 61 -1.95 7.06 -5.34
N SER A 62 -2.80 6.55 -6.25
CA SER A 62 -2.37 6.24 -7.62
C SER A 62 -1.93 7.50 -8.37
N SER A 63 -2.58 8.65 -8.14
CA SER A 63 -2.21 9.92 -8.77
C SER A 63 -0.83 10.40 -8.31
N ILE A 64 -0.54 10.41 -7.01
CA ILE A 64 0.78 10.83 -6.53
C ILE A 64 1.87 9.83 -6.91
N ASN A 65 1.55 8.53 -6.99
CA ASN A 65 2.45 7.50 -7.48
C ASN A 65 2.79 7.70 -8.98
N ALA A 66 1.81 8.06 -9.80
CA ALA A 66 2.06 8.42 -11.20
C ALA A 66 2.99 9.64 -11.31
N MET A 67 2.77 10.67 -10.48
CA MET A 67 3.64 11.84 -10.43
C MET A 67 5.05 11.50 -9.94
N SER A 68 5.20 10.49 -9.08
CA SER A 68 6.52 10.10 -8.56
C SER A 68 7.47 9.66 -9.67
N GLU A 69 6.99 8.96 -10.69
CA GLU A 69 7.82 8.57 -11.83
C GLU A 69 8.25 9.78 -12.67
N LEU A 70 7.34 10.73 -12.87
CA LEU A 70 7.67 11.97 -13.58
C LEU A 70 8.72 12.78 -12.79
N CYS A 71 8.61 12.84 -11.47
CA CYS A 71 9.61 13.47 -10.62
C CYS A 71 10.99 12.83 -10.80
N GLU A 72 11.09 11.49 -10.78
CA GLU A 72 12.36 10.78 -11.01
C GLU A 72 13.00 11.08 -12.37
N LYS A 73 12.20 11.36 -13.39
CA LYS A 73 12.69 11.70 -14.75
C LYS A 73 13.10 13.16 -14.90
N THR A 74 12.50 14.05 -14.13
CA THR A 74 12.73 15.50 -14.22
C THR A 74 13.70 16.03 -13.17
N GLY A 75 14.05 15.20 -12.17
CA GLY A 75 14.85 15.63 -11.02
C GLY A 75 14.06 16.41 -9.97
N ALA A 76 12.72 16.38 -10.03
CA ALA A 76 11.86 16.91 -8.98
C ALA A 76 11.76 15.91 -7.79
N ASP A 77 11.36 16.41 -6.61
CA ASP A 77 11.04 15.57 -5.45
C ASP A 77 9.52 15.46 -5.27
N VAL A 78 8.99 14.23 -5.28
CA VAL A 78 7.56 13.98 -5.13
C VAL A 78 7.01 14.46 -3.79
N ASN A 79 7.83 14.48 -2.72
CA ASN A 79 7.40 14.95 -1.41
C ASN A 79 7.19 16.48 -1.39
N GLU A 80 8.06 17.22 -2.12
CA GLU A 80 7.89 18.66 -2.32
C GLU A 80 6.62 18.95 -3.14
N VAL A 81 6.41 18.21 -4.24
CA VAL A 81 5.19 18.31 -5.06
C VAL A 81 3.95 18.00 -4.20
N ALA A 82 3.95 16.90 -3.46
CA ALA A 82 2.85 16.50 -2.59
C ALA A 82 2.57 17.56 -1.50
N LYS A 83 3.62 18.13 -0.91
CA LYS A 83 3.50 19.20 0.09
C LYS A 83 2.88 20.45 -0.54
N ALA A 84 3.38 20.88 -1.71
CA ALA A 84 2.90 22.08 -2.38
C ALA A 84 1.40 21.97 -2.74
N ILE A 85 0.99 20.89 -3.41
CA ILE A 85 -0.43 20.70 -3.78
C ILE A 85 -1.31 20.43 -2.56
N GLY A 86 -0.77 19.78 -1.53
CA GLY A 86 -1.49 19.50 -0.28
C GLY A 86 -1.80 20.72 0.57
N MET A 87 -1.10 21.84 0.36
CA MET A 87 -1.40 23.14 1.00
C MET A 87 -2.64 23.84 0.40
N ASP A 88 -3.03 23.47 -0.81
CA ASP A 88 -4.30 23.95 -1.37
C ASP A 88 -5.45 23.28 -0.61
N SER A 89 -6.30 24.08 0.05
CA SER A 89 -7.42 23.59 0.87
C SER A 89 -8.45 22.78 0.07
N ARG A 90 -8.53 22.98 -1.25
CA ARG A 90 -9.40 22.23 -2.16
C ARG A 90 -8.89 20.80 -2.38
N ILE A 91 -7.58 20.58 -2.21
CA ILE A 91 -6.91 19.28 -2.36
C ILE A 91 -6.68 18.66 -0.97
N GLY A 92 -5.97 19.35 -0.09
CA GLY A 92 -5.58 18.87 1.24
C GLY A 92 -4.46 17.81 1.19
N ALA A 93 -3.73 17.65 2.29
CA ALA A 93 -2.50 16.86 2.34
C ALA A 93 -2.71 15.33 2.52
N LYS A 94 -3.90 14.88 2.89
CA LYS A 94 -4.15 13.46 3.20
C LYS A 94 -4.10 12.61 1.93
N PHE A 95 -3.51 11.40 2.03
CA PHE A 95 -3.39 10.41 0.93
C PHE A 95 -2.55 10.87 -0.27
N LEU A 96 -1.57 11.75 -0.04
CA LEU A 96 -0.61 12.21 -1.05
C LEU A 96 0.83 11.71 -0.79
N LYS A 97 1.02 10.64 -0.02
CA LYS A 97 2.33 10.01 0.14
C LYS A 97 2.57 9.00 -0.97
N ALA A 98 3.60 9.25 -1.78
CA ALA A 98 4.05 8.27 -2.78
C ALA A 98 4.62 7.03 -2.09
N SER A 99 4.35 5.87 -2.68
CA SER A 99 4.75 4.58 -2.12
C SER A 99 4.84 3.50 -3.19
N VAL A 100 5.26 2.29 -2.80
CA VAL A 100 5.27 1.09 -3.65
C VAL A 100 3.87 0.68 -4.14
N GLY A 101 2.81 1.27 -3.63
CA GLY A 101 1.41 1.01 -3.97
C GLY A 101 0.54 0.83 -2.73
N PHE A 102 -0.76 0.91 -2.92
CA PHE A 102 -1.72 0.61 -1.86
C PHE A 102 -2.08 -0.88 -1.83
N GLY A 103 -2.48 -1.35 -0.66
CA GLY A 103 -3.05 -2.66 -0.40
C GLY A 103 -4.28 -2.57 0.51
N GLY A 104 -4.57 -3.66 1.20
CA GLY A 104 -5.73 -3.79 2.06
C GLY A 104 -6.97 -4.26 1.30
N SER A 105 -7.89 -4.91 2.01
CA SER A 105 -9.06 -5.56 1.42
C SER A 105 -10.11 -4.62 0.83
N CYS A 106 -10.03 -3.32 1.10
CA CYS A 106 -11.12 -2.41 0.78
C CYS A 106 -10.94 -1.71 -0.58
N PHE A 107 -9.79 -1.08 -0.83
CA PHE A 107 -9.62 -0.21 -1.99
C PHE A 107 -9.84 -0.93 -3.31
N GLN A 108 -9.10 -2.01 -3.55
CA GLN A 108 -9.21 -2.76 -4.80
C GLN A 108 -10.61 -3.33 -5.00
N LYS A 109 -11.14 -3.99 -3.97
CA LYS A 109 -12.47 -4.60 -4.02
C LYS A 109 -13.57 -3.58 -4.29
N ASP A 110 -13.54 -2.43 -3.62
CA ASP A 110 -14.58 -1.40 -3.76
C ASP A 110 -14.51 -0.71 -5.12
N ILE A 111 -13.32 -0.49 -5.67
CA ILE A 111 -13.15 0.03 -7.03
C ILE A 111 -13.66 -0.98 -8.07
N LEU A 112 -13.27 -2.26 -7.94
CA LEU A 112 -13.74 -3.29 -8.87
C LEU A 112 -15.26 -3.48 -8.80
N ASN A 113 -15.87 -3.32 -7.62
CA ASN A 113 -17.32 -3.30 -7.48
C ASN A 113 -17.94 -2.08 -8.19
N LEU A 114 -17.35 -0.89 -8.04
CA LEU A 114 -17.79 0.31 -8.75
C LEU A 114 -17.68 0.13 -10.27
N VAL A 115 -16.59 -0.44 -10.76
CA VAL A 115 -16.38 -0.80 -12.18
C VAL A 115 -17.45 -1.78 -12.66
N TYR A 116 -17.74 -2.83 -11.89
CA TYR A 116 -18.78 -3.80 -12.21
C TYR A 116 -20.17 -3.15 -12.30
N ILE A 117 -20.53 -2.32 -11.31
CA ILE A 117 -21.80 -1.60 -11.30
C ILE A 117 -21.90 -0.69 -12.55
N ALA A 118 -20.86 0.08 -12.86
CA ALA A 118 -20.83 0.95 -14.02
C ALA A 118 -21.03 0.15 -15.33
N LYS A 119 -20.31 -0.96 -15.50
CA LYS A 119 -20.46 -1.84 -16.68
C LYS A 119 -21.88 -2.43 -16.78
N SER A 120 -22.51 -2.79 -15.64
CA SER A 120 -23.86 -3.34 -15.63
C SER A 120 -24.94 -2.34 -16.11
N TYR A 121 -24.67 -1.06 -15.97
CA TYR A 121 -25.51 0.03 -16.50
C TYR A 121 -25.08 0.54 -17.89
N GLY A 122 -24.11 -0.11 -18.54
CA GLY A 122 -23.57 0.30 -19.85
C GLY A 122 -22.71 1.57 -19.82
N LEU A 123 -22.20 1.97 -18.66
CA LEU A 123 -21.38 3.16 -18.44
C LEU A 123 -19.89 2.80 -18.57
N TYR A 124 -19.45 2.45 -19.76
CA TYR A 124 -18.10 1.90 -19.98
C TYR A 124 -17.01 2.93 -19.73
N GLU A 125 -17.17 4.18 -20.12
CA GLU A 125 -16.20 5.26 -19.89
C GLU A 125 -16.00 5.52 -18.38
N VAL A 126 -17.07 5.42 -17.59
CA VAL A 126 -17.01 5.54 -16.13
C VAL A 126 -16.26 4.35 -15.52
N ALA A 127 -16.54 3.15 -16.02
CA ALA A 127 -15.86 1.93 -15.60
C ALA A 127 -14.35 2.00 -15.90
N ASP A 128 -13.99 2.37 -17.13
CA ASP A 128 -12.59 2.47 -17.57
C ASP A 128 -11.83 3.52 -16.76
N TYR A 129 -12.44 4.65 -16.45
CA TYR A 129 -11.83 5.68 -15.61
C TYR A 129 -11.44 5.14 -14.23
N TRP A 130 -12.33 4.43 -13.56
CA TRP A 130 -12.03 3.89 -12.23
C TRP A 130 -11.09 2.69 -12.28
N GLU A 131 -11.15 1.87 -13.32
CA GLU A 131 -10.25 0.74 -13.51
C GLU A 131 -8.79 1.19 -13.65
N GLN A 132 -8.53 2.39 -14.24
CA GLN A 132 -7.18 2.95 -14.34
C GLN A 132 -6.50 3.17 -12.98
N VAL A 133 -7.27 3.36 -11.90
CA VAL A 133 -6.71 3.49 -10.54
C VAL A 133 -6.02 2.20 -10.11
N ILE A 134 -6.61 1.05 -10.42
CA ILE A 134 -6.04 -0.27 -10.14
C ILE A 134 -4.85 -0.55 -11.07
N ILE A 135 -5.01 -0.31 -12.37
CA ILE A 135 -3.94 -0.51 -13.36
C ILE A 135 -2.70 0.29 -12.99
N MET A 136 -2.86 1.54 -12.55
CA MET A 136 -1.75 2.38 -12.09
C MET A 136 -1.11 1.83 -10.80
N ASN A 137 -1.91 1.31 -9.87
CA ASN A 137 -1.38 0.69 -8.65
C ASN A 137 -0.55 -0.57 -8.94
N ASP A 138 -1.02 -1.41 -9.86
CA ASP A 138 -0.29 -2.61 -10.27
C ASP A 138 0.96 -2.27 -11.09
N TYR A 139 0.89 -1.24 -11.92
CA TYR A 139 2.06 -0.69 -12.60
C TYR A 139 3.12 -0.22 -11.60
N GLN A 140 2.73 0.49 -10.54
CA GLN A 140 3.64 1.00 -9.53
C GLN A 140 4.39 -0.14 -8.80
N LYS A 141 3.70 -1.23 -8.44
CA LYS A 141 4.31 -2.42 -7.84
C LYS A 141 5.35 -3.05 -8.77
N ARG A 142 5.00 -3.24 -10.06
CA ARG A 142 5.93 -3.78 -11.07
C ARG A 142 7.10 -2.85 -11.34
N ARG A 143 6.85 -1.54 -11.44
CA ARG A 143 7.89 -0.52 -11.62
C ARG A 143 8.91 -0.57 -10.48
N PHE A 144 8.46 -0.71 -9.23
CA PHE A 144 9.34 -0.84 -8.08
C PHE A 144 10.22 -2.09 -8.19
N SER A 145 9.63 -3.26 -8.48
CA SER A 145 10.38 -4.50 -8.72
C SER A 145 11.39 -4.36 -9.87
N ASN A 146 10.99 -3.75 -10.98
CA ASN A 146 11.87 -3.54 -12.13
C ASN A 146 13.04 -2.61 -11.79
N LYS A 147 12.82 -1.57 -10.97
CA LYS A 147 13.89 -0.68 -10.50
C LYS A 147 14.92 -1.43 -9.67
N ILE A 148 14.49 -2.36 -8.80
CA ILE A 148 15.38 -3.23 -8.03
C ILE A 148 16.24 -4.07 -8.97
N VAL A 149 15.62 -4.78 -9.92
CA VAL A 149 16.34 -5.63 -10.88
C VAL A 149 17.37 -4.82 -11.69
N GLN A 150 16.95 -3.67 -12.24
CA GLN A 150 17.83 -2.79 -13.03
C GLN A 150 19.00 -2.26 -12.20
N THR A 151 18.75 -1.81 -10.99
CA THR A 151 19.78 -1.26 -10.09
C THR A 151 20.75 -2.35 -9.64
N LEU A 152 20.30 -3.56 -9.45
CA LEU A 152 21.14 -4.72 -9.11
C LEU A 152 21.82 -5.36 -10.34
N TYR A 153 22.18 -4.54 -11.31
CA TYR A 153 22.92 -4.94 -12.53
C TYR A 153 22.12 -5.85 -13.46
N ASN A 154 20.82 -5.58 -13.60
CA ASN A 154 19.87 -6.33 -14.44
C ASN A 154 19.72 -7.83 -14.11
N THR A 155 20.04 -8.22 -12.89
CA THR A 155 19.82 -9.59 -12.40
C THR A 155 19.71 -9.61 -10.88
N VAL A 156 18.75 -10.35 -10.38
CA VAL A 156 18.59 -10.65 -8.95
C VAL A 156 18.70 -12.15 -8.67
N SER A 157 19.02 -12.95 -9.70
CA SER A 157 19.15 -14.39 -9.56
C SER A 157 20.20 -14.77 -8.52
N GLY A 158 19.76 -15.52 -7.51
CA GLY A 158 20.58 -15.95 -6.39
C GLY A 158 20.95 -14.84 -5.38
N LYS A 159 20.54 -13.59 -5.61
CA LYS A 159 20.76 -12.49 -4.65
C LYS A 159 19.74 -12.54 -3.54
N LYS A 160 20.20 -12.34 -2.30
CA LYS A 160 19.33 -12.18 -1.14
C LYS A 160 18.82 -10.75 -1.06
N ILE A 161 17.51 -10.59 -1.04
CA ILE A 161 16.82 -9.31 -0.87
C ILE A 161 15.97 -9.40 0.39
N THR A 162 16.16 -8.49 1.32
CA THR A 162 15.41 -8.49 2.58
C THR A 162 14.24 -7.54 2.48
N PHE A 163 13.05 -8.05 2.79
CA PHE A 163 11.82 -7.28 2.90
C PHE A 163 11.59 -6.89 4.35
N LEU A 164 11.60 -5.61 4.63
CA LEU A 164 11.16 -5.04 5.88
C LEU A 164 9.70 -4.61 5.73
N GLY A 165 8.81 -5.42 6.28
CA GLY A 165 7.37 -5.26 6.21
C GLY A 165 6.69 -6.16 5.19
N TRP A 166 5.60 -6.79 5.64
CA TRP A 166 4.74 -7.65 4.83
C TRP A 166 3.27 -7.24 4.93
N ALA A 167 2.85 -6.64 6.08
CA ALA A 167 1.53 -6.04 6.22
C ALA A 167 1.32 -4.90 5.22
N PHE A 168 0.08 -4.66 4.79
CA PHE A 168 -0.21 -3.61 3.80
C PHE A 168 -0.01 -2.18 4.36
N LYS A 169 -0.02 -2.01 5.68
CA LYS A 169 0.29 -0.77 6.43
C LYS A 169 0.75 -1.12 7.84
N LYS A 170 1.30 -0.13 8.57
CA LYS A 170 1.64 -0.30 9.98
C LYS A 170 0.42 -0.54 10.88
N ASP A 171 0.68 -0.97 12.10
CA ASP A 171 -0.28 -1.19 13.19
C ASP A 171 -1.35 -2.26 12.92
N THR A 172 -1.07 -3.19 12.00
CA THR A 172 -1.93 -4.32 11.68
C THR A 172 -1.13 -5.55 11.28
N ASN A 173 -1.75 -6.72 11.37
CA ASN A 173 -1.26 -7.97 10.77
C ASN A 173 -1.99 -8.34 9.47
N ASP A 174 -2.79 -7.41 8.91
CA ASP A 174 -3.53 -7.62 7.66
C ASP A 174 -2.58 -7.50 6.46
N THR A 175 -2.50 -8.56 5.68
CA THR A 175 -1.63 -8.67 4.52
C THR A 175 -2.37 -8.64 3.19
N ARG A 176 -3.72 -8.57 3.24
CA ARG A 176 -4.54 -8.64 2.02
C ARG A 176 -4.16 -7.53 1.05
N GLU A 177 -3.90 -7.92 -0.21
CA GLU A 177 -3.48 -7.01 -1.29
C GLU A 177 -2.22 -6.19 -0.95
N SER A 178 -1.39 -6.65 0.00
CA SER A 178 -0.13 -5.97 0.31
C SER A 178 0.77 -5.91 -0.92
N ALA A 179 1.38 -4.75 -1.17
CA ALA A 179 2.32 -4.58 -2.26
C ALA A 179 3.53 -5.52 -2.13
N ALA A 180 3.92 -5.88 -0.90
CA ALA A 180 5.01 -6.80 -0.62
C ALA A 180 4.82 -8.17 -1.29
N ILE A 181 3.58 -8.69 -1.33
CA ILE A 181 3.25 -9.97 -1.95
C ILE A 181 3.59 -9.96 -3.44
N TYR A 182 3.17 -8.92 -4.15
CA TYR A 182 3.36 -8.78 -5.60
C TYR A 182 4.81 -8.44 -5.97
N VAL A 183 5.49 -7.63 -5.13
CA VAL A 183 6.93 -7.37 -5.30
C VAL A 183 7.73 -8.66 -5.11
N ALA A 184 7.40 -9.45 -4.07
CA ALA A 184 8.02 -10.77 -3.86
C ALA A 184 7.79 -11.70 -5.03
N ASP A 185 6.54 -11.80 -5.52
CA ASP A 185 6.20 -12.64 -6.67
C ASP A 185 7.03 -12.29 -7.91
N ASN A 186 7.13 -10.98 -8.23
CA ASN A 186 7.95 -10.50 -9.35
C ASN A 186 9.43 -10.86 -9.19
N LEU A 187 10.03 -10.63 -8.01
CA LEU A 187 11.44 -10.89 -7.77
C LEU A 187 11.78 -12.38 -7.68
N ILE A 188 10.85 -13.21 -7.17
CA ILE A 188 11.01 -14.67 -7.18
C ILE A 188 10.98 -15.23 -8.61
N ASN A 189 10.17 -14.65 -9.51
CA ASN A 189 10.18 -15.01 -10.93
C ASN A 189 11.55 -14.74 -11.58
N GLU A 190 12.27 -13.71 -11.09
CA GLU A 190 13.67 -13.41 -11.44
C GLU A 190 14.69 -14.19 -10.59
N GLN A 191 14.24 -15.22 -9.83
CA GLN A 191 15.05 -16.14 -9.02
C GLN A 191 15.79 -15.46 -7.84
N ALA A 192 15.27 -14.37 -7.30
CA ALA A 192 15.78 -13.77 -6.07
C ALA A 192 15.51 -14.67 -4.86
N GLN A 193 16.35 -14.57 -3.84
CA GLN A 193 16.14 -15.15 -2.51
C GLN A 193 15.55 -14.06 -1.61
N ILE A 194 14.34 -14.23 -1.13
CA ILE A 194 13.63 -13.21 -0.33
C ILE A 194 13.71 -13.59 1.15
N ALA A 195 14.26 -12.70 1.97
CA ALA A 195 14.22 -12.78 3.42
C ALA A 195 13.15 -11.81 3.94
N VAL A 196 12.15 -12.28 4.67
CA VAL A 196 11.03 -11.46 5.13
C VAL A 196 11.10 -11.26 6.63
N TYR A 197 11.01 -10.02 7.07
CA TYR A 197 10.74 -9.65 8.45
C TYR A 197 9.54 -8.68 8.51
N ASP A 198 8.60 -8.97 9.39
CA ASP A 198 7.50 -8.07 9.75
C ASP A 198 7.16 -8.25 11.23
N PRO A 199 7.01 -7.19 12.02
CA PRO A 199 6.82 -7.31 13.48
C PRO A 199 5.45 -7.90 13.87
N LYS A 200 4.48 -8.00 12.97
CA LYS A 200 3.12 -8.47 13.24
C LYS A 200 2.66 -9.64 12.36
N VAL A 201 3.41 -9.97 11.31
CA VAL A 201 3.03 -11.02 10.36
C VAL A 201 3.93 -12.23 10.55
N SER A 202 3.33 -13.39 10.86
CA SER A 202 4.08 -14.64 11.01
C SER A 202 4.54 -15.21 9.66
N GLY A 203 5.63 -15.99 9.67
CA GLY A 203 6.10 -16.69 8.49
C GLY A 203 5.04 -17.62 7.87
N LYS A 204 4.19 -18.25 8.68
CA LYS A 204 3.06 -19.04 8.18
C LYS A 204 2.13 -18.21 7.29
N LYS A 205 1.88 -16.96 7.66
CA LYS A 205 1.02 -16.05 6.89
C LYS A 205 1.71 -15.62 5.59
N VAL A 206 3.02 -15.33 5.62
CA VAL A 206 3.82 -15.00 4.43
C VAL A 206 3.67 -16.09 3.36
N PHE A 207 3.87 -17.36 3.75
CA PHE A 207 3.72 -18.48 2.80
C PHE A 207 2.29 -18.65 2.32
N ALA A 208 1.28 -18.49 3.20
CA ALA A 208 -0.13 -18.59 2.79
C ALA A 208 -0.51 -17.53 1.76
N ASP A 209 0.03 -16.31 1.89
CA ASP A 209 -0.22 -15.22 0.94
C ASP A 209 0.42 -15.49 -0.44
N LEU A 210 1.64 -16.03 -0.46
CA LEU A 210 2.30 -16.42 -1.72
C LEU A 210 1.62 -17.63 -2.39
N ASP A 211 1.19 -18.60 -1.59
CA ASP A 211 0.48 -19.77 -2.09
C ASP A 211 -0.91 -19.39 -2.67
N TYR A 212 -1.56 -18.37 -2.10
CA TYR A 212 -2.83 -17.84 -2.60
C TYR A 212 -2.75 -17.22 -4.00
N LEU A 213 -1.58 -16.74 -4.43
CA LEU A 213 -1.39 -16.23 -5.80
C LEU A 213 -1.45 -17.33 -6.87
N GLU A 214 -1.28 -18.61 -6.49
CA GLU A 214 -1.27 -19.78 -7.39
C GLU A 214 -0.24 -19.70 -8.55
N THR A 215 0.71 -18.77 -8.46
CA THR A 215 1.77 -18.60 -9.47
C THR A 215 2.85 -19.67 -9.36
N ARG A 216 3.02 -20.27 -8.18
CA ARG A 216 4.00 -21.31 -7.86
C ARG A 216 3.44 -22.27 -6.80
N THR A 217 4.04 -23.47 -6.73
CA THR A 217 3.72 -24.41 -5.63
C THR A 217 4.32 -23.94 -4.31
N SER A 218 3.73 -24.35 -3.18
CA SER A 218 4.28 -24.13 -1.84
C SER A 218 5.76 -24.54 -1.69
N ALA A 219 6.15 -25.64 -2.33
CA ALA A 219 7.54 -26.10 -2.32
C ALA A 219 8.48 -25.13 -3.05
N GLN A 220 8.03 -24.57 -4.17
CA GLN A 220 8.78 -23.54 -4.89
C GLN A 220 8.86 -22.24 -4.08
N ASN A 221 7.78 -21.78 -3.45
CA ASN A 221 7.81 -20.61 -2.60
C ASN A 221 8.81 -20.77 -1.44
N LYS A 222 8.80 -21.93 -0.76
CA LYS A 222 9.76 -22.26 0.30
C LYS A 222 11.21 -22.34 -0.13
N LYS A 223 11.48 -22.59 -1.42
CA LYS A 223 12.83 -22.57 -1.97
C LYS A 223 13.43 -21.18 -2.05
N TYR A 224 12.58 -20.16 -2.29
CA TYR A 224 13.02 -18.80 -2.55
C TYR A 224 12.77 -17.85 -1.38
N VAL A 225 11.93 -18.22 -0.43
CA VAL A 225 11.52 -17.32 0.67
C VAL A 225 11.87 -17.92 2.02
N ALA A 226 12.44 -17.08 2.89
CA ALA A 226 12.65 -17.38 4.32
C ALA A 226 12.03 -16.24 5.15
N SER A 227 11.35 -16.60 6.24
CA SER A 227 10.81 -15.63 7.21
C SER A 227 11.68 -15.64 8.46
N PHE A 228 11.91 -14.45 9.02
CA PHE A 228 12.75 -14.20 10.17
C PHE A 228 11.96 -13.52 11.29
N GLU A 229 12.34 -13.77 12.53
CA GLU A 229 11.79 -13.10 13.71
C GLU A 229 12.70 -11.96 14.22
N ASP A 230 13.94 -11.90 13.70
CA ASP A 230 14.91 -10.85 13.98
C ASP A 230 15.27 -10.09 12.70
N PRO A 231 15.08 -8.75 12.67
CA PRO A 231 15.37 -7.94 11.48
C PRO A 231 16.86 -7.95 11.11
N TYR A 232 17.76 -8.01 12.08
CA TYR A 232 19.19 -8.04 11.80
C TYR A 232 19.61 -9.35 11.14
N ALA A 233 19.09 -10.49 11.63
CA ALA A 233 19.32 -11.79 10.99
C ALA A 233 18.71 -11.86 9.58
N ALA A 234 17.56 -11.19 9.35
CA ALA A 234 16.99 -11.08 8.02
C ALA A 234 17.92 -10.32 7.06
N CYS A 235 18.57 -9.26 7.54
CA CYS A 235 19.45 -8.39 6.74
C CYS A 235 20.86 -8.95 6.54
N GLU A 236 21.31 -9.90 7.34
CA GLU A 236 22.65 -10.48 7.25
C GLU A 236 22.91 -11.09 5.87
N GLY A 237 23.99 -10.70 5.22
CA GLY A 237 24.36 -11.16 3.88
C GLY A 237 23.43 -10.70 2.74
N ALA A 238 22.48 -9.80 2.98
CA ALA A 238 21.60 -9.28 1.95
C ALA A 238 22.34 -8.39 0.95
N HIS A 239 21.92 -8.40 -0.30
CA HIS A 239 22.39 -7.48 -1.37
C HIS A 239 21.56 -6.19 -1.38
N ALA A 240 20.29 -6.30 -1.03
CA ALA A 240 19.37 -5.18 -0.95
C ALA A 240 18.38 -5.33 0.21
N ILE A 241 17.85 -4.22 0.68
CA ILE A 241 16.74 -4.14 1.62
C ILE A 241 15.64 -3.32 0.96
N ASP A 242 14.43 -3.88 0.96
CA ASP A 242 13.22 -3.24 0.47
C ASP A 242 12.31 -2.91 1.65
N VAL A 243 12.05 -1.63 1.91
CA VAL A 243 11.11 -1.18 2.94
C VAL A 243 9.72 -1.10 2.34
N LEU A 244 8.85 -2.04 2.71
CA LEU A 244 7.55 -2.23 2.07
C LEU A 244 6.35 -1.88 2.96
N THR A 245 6.58 -1.74 4.27
CA THR A 245 5.59 -1.27 5.24
C THR A 245 6.20 -0.17 6.09
N GLU A 246 5.41 0.85 6.42
CA GLU A 246 5.86 2.03 7.15
C GLU A 246 5.88 1.83 8.68
N TRP A 247 6.45 0.73 9.17
CA TRP A 247 6.62 0.50 10.60
C TRP A 247 7.57 1.53 11.23
N ASP A 248 7.18 2.12 12.35
CA ASP A 248 8.01 3.15 12.98
C ASP A 248 9.33 2.59 13.52
N GLU A 249 9.36 1.34 13.97
CA GLU A 249 10.59 0.69 14.44
C GLU A 249 11.69 0.61 13.40
N PHE A 250 11.36 0.58 12.09
CA PHE A 250 12.37 0.53 11.03
C PHE A 250 13.24 1.79 10.98
N LYS A 251 12.75 2.91 11.49
CA LYS A 251 13.50 4.17 11.60
C LYS A 251 14.53 4.14 12.72
N GLU A 252 14.29 3.30 13.74
CA GLU A 252 15.07 3.24 14.97
C GLU A 252 16.15 2.13 14.95
N TYR A 253 16.26 1.40 13.82
CA TYR A 253 17.27 0.34 13.72
C TYR A 253 18.69 0.88 13.65
N ASP A 254 19.64 0.10 14.14
CA ASP A 254 21.08 0.34 13.94
C ASP A 254 21.44 0.04 12.47
N TRP A 255 21.23 1.04 11.61
CA TRP A 255 21.48 0.92 10.18
C TRP A 255 22.96 0.77 9.84
N GLN A 256 23.88 1.23 10.70
CA GLN A 256 25.33 0.97 10.55
C GLN A 256 25.61 -0.53 10.72
N LYS A 257 25.07 -1.14 11.76
CA LYS A 257 25.21 -2.59 12.00
C LYS A 257 24.62 -3.41 10.85
N ILE A 258 23.46 -3.00 10.33
CA ILE A 258 22.82 -3.64 9.17
C ILE A 258 23.73 -3.52 7.95
N TYR A 259 24.24 -2.31 7.68
CA TYR A 259 25.17 -2.07 6.57
C TYR A 259 26.38 -3.00 6.66
N ASP A 260 27.03 -3.09 7.84
CA ASP A 260 28.25 -3.88 8.02
C ASP A 260 28.02 -5.37 7.70
N GLY A 261 26.84 -5.92 8.02
CA GLY A 261 26.45 -7.31 7.74
C GLY A 261 26.04 -7.61 6.31
N MET A 262 25.80 -6.59 5.46
CA MET A 262 25.33 -6.77 4.07
C MET A 262 26.45 -7.00 3.07
N GLN A 263 26.10 -7.57 1.91
CA GLN A 263 26.96 -7.60 0.72
C GLN A 263 27.17 -6.18 0.18
N LYS A 264 28.35 -5.93 -0.42
CA LYS A 264 28.69 -4.62 -0.98
C LYS A 264 28.73 -4.66 -2.51
N PRO A 265 28.22 -3.62 -3.17
CA PRO A 265 27.55 -2.45 -2.61
C PRO A 265 26.20 -2.80 -1.99
N ALA A 266 25.87 -2.18 -0.84
CA ALA A 266 24.62 -2.41 -0.12
C ALA A 266 23.54 -1.45 -0.61
N PHE A 267 22.40 -1.97 -1.02
CA PHE A 267 21.30 -1.20 -1.57
C PHE A 267 20.13 -1.11 -0.58
N VAL A 268 19.46 0.04 -0.55
CA VAL A 268 18.18 0.24 0.14
C VAL A 268 17.16 0.82 -0.83
N PHE A 269 16.04 0.15 -0.98
CA PHE A 269 14.87 0.63 -1.72
C PHE A 269 13.76 0.97 -0.72
N ASP A 270 13.55 2.25 -0.49
CA ASP A 270 12.52 2.72 0.44
C ASP A 270 11.19 2.93 -0.28
N GLY A 271 10.39 1.88 -0.32
CA GLY A 271 9.06 1.88 -0.94
C GLY A 271 8.01 2.68 -0.15
N ARG A 272 8.36 3.26 0.99
CA ARG A 272 7.47 4.05 1.85
C ARG A 272 7.97 5.45 2.14
N ASN A 273 9.20 5.79 1.71
CA ASN A 273 9.86 7.07 1.98
C ASN A 273 9.86 7.42 3.48
N ILE A 274 10.24 6.46 4.32
CA ILE A 274 10.26 6.64 5.79
C ILE A 274 11.66 6.80 6.37
N LEU A 275 12.71 6.42 5.64
CA LEU A 275 14.08 6.51 6.10
C LEU A 275 14.69 7.88 5.73
N ASN A 276 15.71 8.28 6.48
CA ASN A 276 16.48 9.48 6.17
C ASN A 276 17.49 9.19 5.06
N ALA A 277 17.23 9.65 3.85
CA ALA A 277 18.09 9.42 2.69
C ALA A 277 19.54 9.92 2.87
N ALA A 278 19.73 11.05 3.56
CA ALA A 278 21.06 11.62 3.81
C ALA A 278 21.87 10.74 4.78
N GLU A 279 21.23 10.26 5.81
CA GLU A 279 21.82 9.34 6.80
C GLU A 279 22.20 8.00 6.12
N MET A 280 21.28 7.41 5.35
CA MET A 280 21.54 6.16 4.62
C MET A 280 22.76 6.28 3.70
N LYS A 281 22.85 7.39 2.96
CA LYS A 281 23.99 7.68 2.08
C LYS A 281 25.28 7.90 2.87
N THR A 282 25.22 8.54 4.04
CA THR A 282 26.39 8.78 4.91
C THR A 282 26.95 7.47 5.48
N ILE A 283 26.09 6.51 5.83
CA ILE A 283 26.49 5.16 6.26
C ILE A 283 27.18 4.41 5.11
N GLY A 284 26.76 4.64 3.86
CA GLY A 284 27.35 4.04 2.67
C GLY A 284 26.36 3.27 1.79
N PHE A 285 25.07 3.29 2.11
CA PHE A 285 24.05 2.67 1.26
C PHE A 285 23.87 3.37 -0.07
N VAL A 286 23.63 2.60 -1.11
CA VAL A 286 23.03 3.09 -2.36
C VAL A 286 21.52 3.16 -2.13
N TYR A 287 21.04 4.35 -1.78
CA TYR A 287 19.65 4.58 -1.38
C TYR A 287 18.78 5.02 -2.54
N HIS A 288 17.61 4.41 -2.66
CA HIS A 288 16.57 4.74 -3.62
C HIS A 288 15.21 4.89 -2.92
N GLY A 289 14.67 6.10 -2.92
CA GLY A 289 13.28 6.37 -2.53
C GLY A 289 12.34 6.30 -3.74
N ILE A 290 11.05 6.50 -3.47
CA ILE A 290 10.01 6.67 -4.50
C ILE A 290 9.92 8.15 -4.85
N GLY A 291 10.16 8.50 -6.13
CA GLY A 291 9.94 9.85 -6.64
C GLY A 291 11.03 10.87 -6.28
N SER A 292 12.25 10.40 -6.04
CA SER A 292 13.41 11.26 -5.78
C SER A 292 14.67 10.72 -6.44
#